data_4bc194a0e9d6a4eedd281c4a713af148
#
_entry.id   4bc194a0e9d6a4eedd281c4a713af148
#
_cell.length_a   1.000
_cell.length_b   1.000
_cell.length_c   1.000
_cell.angle_alpha   90.00
_cell.angle_beta   90.00
_cell.angle_gamma   90.00
#
_symmetry.space_group_name_H-M   'P 1'
#
loop_
_entity.id
_entity.type
_entity.pdbx_description
1 polymer ?
#
loop_
_entity_poly.entity_id
_entity_poly.type
_entity_poly.pdbx_seq_one_letter_code
_entity_poly.pdbx_strand_id
1 'polypeptide(L)'
;MFTIGEFSKLSHVSSRMLRHYDAIGLLRPAHTGTENGYRYYDPAQLATLLQIETLKSYGFTLAQIPELLVLSTTELAQRIHAQRLKAYEELHALRKTLRRMEDEIIKMEGKSMVQDKYKVILMNTPAQKVFGIRRKISVAEIHDLFQELLEETGKRGLVRAGATQLLYLGEEFSYENMDVEAQVQVSGEHPEVREIPAQLCAATTHIGPYESVNNAYDAICAWLAQNPEYKVCGPAIERYIKDENSVSDSDELETGILFPVVRQ
;
A
#
# COMPACT_ATOMS: atom_id res chain seq x y z
N MET A 1 -22.23 5.82 -37.78
CA MET A 1 -23.07 5.73 -36.57
C MET A 1 -23.41 4.28 -36.32
N PHE A 2 -23.42 3.84 -35.08
CA PHE A 2 -23.78 2.48 -34.67
C PHE A 2 -25.17 2.47 -34.02
N THR A 3 -25.95 1.49 -34.26
CA THR A 3 -27.15 1.21 -33.46
C THR A 3 -26.75 0.88 -32.03
N ILE A 4 -27.65 1.04 -31.07
CA ILE A 4 -27.39 0.71 -29.65
C ILE A 4 -26.89 -0.73 -29.47
N GLY A 5 -27.35 -1.69 -30.30
CA GLY A 5 -26.92 -3.08 -30.27
C GLY A 5 -25.48 -3.28 -30.77
N GLU A 6 -25.11 -2.60 -31.86
CA GLU A 6 -23.73 -2.62 -32.38
C GLU A 6 -22.76 -1.91 -31.41
N PHE A 7 -23.15 -0.75 -30.88
CA PHE A 7 -22.34 -0.01 -29.93
C PHE A 7 -22.15 -0.79 -28.62
N SER A 8 -23.19 -1.49 -28.15
CA SER A 8 -23.12 -2.41 -27.01
C SER A 8 -22.10 -3.54 -27.22
N LYS A 9 -22.08 -4.15 -28.42
CA LYS A 9 -21.11 -5.20 -28.75
C LYS A 9 -19.68 -4.67 -28.82
N LEU A 10 -19.47 -3.50 -29.40
CA LEU A 10 -18.15 -2.87 -29.51
C LEU A 10 -17.57 -2.43 -28.16
N SER A 11 -18.43 -1.94 -27.28
CA SER A 11 -18.03 -1.37 -25.99
C SER A 11 -18.03 -2.39 -24.83
N HIS A 12 -18.60 -3.58 -25.05
CA HIS A 12 -18.89 -4.56 -23.99
C HIS A 12 -19.80 -4.03 -22.87
N VAL A 13 -20.56 -2.96 -23.14
CA VAL A 13 -21.55 -2.39 -22.22
C VAL A 13 -22.94 -2.75 -22.69
N SER A 14 -23.80 -3.27 -21.81
CA SER A 14 -25.14 -3.72 -22.20
C SER A 14 -26.01 -2.58 -22.71
N SER A 15 -26.88 -2.86 -23.71
CA SER A 15 -27.85 -1.89 -24.23
C SER A 15 -28.76 -1.32 -23.12
N ARG A 16 -29.01 -2.07 -22.04
CA ARG A 16 -29.74 -1.59 -20.85
C ARG A 16 -28.96 -0.49 -20.14
N MET A 17 -27.65 -0.69 -19.96
CA MET A 17 -26.78 0.31 -19.33
C MET A 17 -26.65 1.56 -20.19
N LEU A 18 -26.52 1.43 -21.51
CA LEU A 18 -26.49 2.56 -22.43
C LEU A 18 -27.78 3.39 -22.37
N ARG A 19 -28.95 2.74 -22.24
CA ARG A 19 -30.23 3.46 -22.02
C ARG A 19 -30.26 4.15 -20.67
N HIS A 20 -29.66 3.55 -19.64
CA HIS A 20 -29.56 4.19 -18.34
C HIS A 20 -28.65 5.42 -18.39
N TYR A 21 -27.48 5.35 -19.05
CA TYR A 21 -26.60 6.49 -19.24
C TYR A 21 -27.25 7.63 -20.01
N ASP A 22 -28.06 7.31 -21.03
CA ASP A 22 -28.87 8.30 -21.73
C ASP A 22 -29.91 8.94 -20.79
N ALA A 23 -30.64 8.13 -20.02
CA ALA A 23 -31.69 8.60 -19.12
C ALA A 23 -31.15 9.55 -18.01
N ILE A 24 -29.95 9.29 -17.49
CA ILE A 24 -29.30 10.18 -16.49
C ILE A 24 -28.44 11.28 -17.13
N GLY A 25 -28.40 11.37 -18.48
CA GLY A 25 -27.66 12.39 -19.21
C GLY A 25 -26.14 12.20 -19.24
N LEU A 26 -25.62 11.04 -18.79
CA LEU A 26 -24.19 10.74 -18.72
C LEU A 26 -23.57 10.47 -20.09
N LEU A 27 -24.29 9.73 -20.96
CA LEU A 27 -23.91 9.48 -22.36
C LEU A 27 -25.17 9.46 -23.23
N ARG A 28 -25.48 10.57 -23.85
CA ARG A 28 -26.61 10.70 -24.77
C ARG A 28 -26.26 10.14 -26.14
N PRO A 29 -27.20 9.46 -26.85
CA PRO A 29 -26.96 9.05 -28.23
C PRO A 29 -26.70 10.28 -29.12
N ALA A 30 -25.83 10.13 -30.11
CA ALA A 30 -25.57 11.18 -31.10
C ALA A 30 -26.82 11.54 -31.93
N HIS A 31 -27.68 10.54 -32.15
CA HIS A 31 -28.94 10.71 -32.83
C HIS A 31 -30.02 9.74 -32.31
N THR A 32 -31.24 10.20 -32.22
CA THR A 32 -32.41 9.37 -31.96
C THR A 32 -33.36 9.51 -33.15
N GLY A 33 -33.68 8.35 -33.76
CA GLY A 33 -34.56 8.33 -34.94
C GLY A 33 -35.95 8.86 -34.59
N THR A 34 -36.40 9.84 -35.36
CA THR A 34 -37.68 10.57 -35.14
C THR A 34 -38.90 9.69 -35.35
N GLU A 35 -38.81 8.69 -36.27
CA GLU A 35 -39.92 7.81 -36.62
C GLU A 35 -40.01 6.55 -35.74
N ASN A 36 -38.87 6.05 -35.26
CA ASN A 36 -38.81 4.75 -34.61
C ASN A 36 -38.20 4.76 -33.19
N GLY A 37 -37.71 5.94 -32.72
CA GLY A 37 -37.11 6.08 -31.40
C GLY A 37 -35.77 5.35 -31.21
N TYR A 38 -35.16 4.82 -32.30
CA TYR A 38 -33.89 4.11 -32.20
C TYR A 38 -32.74 5.03 -31.90
N ARG A 39 -31.85 4.57 -30.99
CA ARG A 39 -30.67 5.30 -30.55
C ARG A 39 -29.46 4.92 -31.39
N TYR A 40 -28.76 5.93 -31.89
CA TYR A 40 -27.55 5.80 -32.68
C TYR A 40 -26.39 6.53 -32.00
N TYR A 41 -25.25 5.88 -31.94
CA TYR A 41 -24.03 6.37 -31.29
C TYR A 41 -22.94 6.62 -32.33
N ASP A 42 -22.16 7.68 -32.13
CA ASP A 42 -21.01 7.98 -32.95
C ASP A 42 -19.78 7.17 -32.48
N PRO A 43 -18.91 6.73 -33.42
CA PRO A 43 -17.63 6.08 -33.05
C PRO A 43 -16.81 6.87 -32.02
N ALA A 44 -16.80 8.21 -32.08
CA ALA A 44 -16.08 9.07 -31.14
C ALA A 44 -16.60 8.93 -29.69
N GLN A 45 -17.86 8.55 -29.49
CA GLN A 45 -18.45 8.34 -28.17
C GLN A 45 -17.89 7.11 -27.46
N LEU A 46 -17.19 6.21 -28.19
CA LEU A 46 -16.56 5.03 -27.60
C LEU A 46 -15.47 5.44 -26.59
N ALA A 47 -14.67 6.47 -26.89
CA ALA A 47 -13.65 6.97 -25.97
C ALA A 47 -14.25 7.51 -24.67
N THR A 48 -15.35 8.28 -24.76
CA THR A 48 -16.09 8.78 -23.60
C THR A 48 -16.68 7.63 -22.77
N LEU A 49 -17.25 6.63 -23.42
CA LEU A 49 -17.81 5.46 -22.73
C LEU A 49 -16.73 4.66 -22.00
N LEU A 50 -15.56 4.45 -22.63
CA LEU A 50 -14.42 3.78 -21.97
C LEU A 50 -13.92 4.57 -20.75
N GLN A 51 -13.87 5.89 -20.84
CA GLN A 51 -13.51 6.75 -19.72
C GLN A 51 -14.54 6.65 -18.58
N ILE A 52 -15.83 6.60 -18.88
CA ILE A 52 -16.90 6.39 -17.89
C ILE A 52 -16.71 5.03 -17.18
N GLU A 53 -16.51 3.95 -17.93
CA GLU A 53 -16.33 2.61 -17.36
C GLU A 53 -15.05 2.52 -16.52
N THR A 54 -13.96 3.17 -16.95
CA THR A 54 -12.71 3.27 -16.19
C THR A 54 -12.93 3.99 -14.85
N LEU A 55 -13.54 5.17 -14.85
CA LEU A 55 -13.81 5.92 -13.62
C LEU A 55 -14.75 5.15 -12.68
N LYS A 56 -15.75 4.47 -13.24
CA LYS A 56 -16.64 3.60 -12.47
C LYS A 56 -15.88 2.43 -11.82
N SER A 57 -14.93 1.83 -12.54
CA SER A 57 -14.09 0.75 -12.00
C SER A 57 -13.17 1.21 -10.86
N TYR A 58 -12.83 2.50 -10.81
CA TYR A 58 -12.09 3.11 -9.69
C TYR A 58 -12.97 3.46 -8.49
N GLY A 59 -14.29 3.15 -8.55
CA GLY A 59 -15.23 3.37 -7.46
C GLY A 59 -15.89 4.74 -7.46
N PHE A 60 -15.76 5.54 -8.51
CA PHE A 60 -16.55 6.76 -8.65
C PHE A 60 -18.01 6.44 -8.97
N THR A 61 -18.92 7.15 -8.34
CA THR A 61 -20.36 7.00 -8.59
C THR A 61 -20.76 7.63 -9.92
N LEU A 62 -21.86 7.13 -10.52
CA LEU A 62 -22.40 7.72 -11.76
C LEU A 62 -22.78 9.19 -11.61
N ALA A 63 -23.05 9.66 -10.39
CA ALA A 63 -23.32 11.07 -10.11
C ALA A 63 -22.06 11.96 -10.14
N GLN A 64 -20.89 11.40 -9.82
CA GLN A 64 -19.61 12.11 -9.79
C GLN A 64 -18.95 12.16 -11.18
N ILE A 65 -19.16 11.15 -12.00
CA ILE A 65 -18.47 11.00 -13.29
C ILE A 65 -18.65 12.20 -14.23
N PRO A 66 -19.84 12.83 -14.39
CA PRO A 66 -20.00 13.99 -15.27
C PRO A 66 -19.04 15.14 -14.96
N GLU A 67 -18.79 15.41 -13.67
CA GLU A 67 -17.85 16.44 -13.22
C GLU A 67 -16.40 16.06 -13.57
N LEU A 68 -16.06 14.77 -13.44
CA LEU A 68 -14.71 14.27 -13.71
C LEU A 68 -14.36 14.30 -15.21
N LEU A 69 -15.35 14.09 -16.09
CA LEU A 69 -15.14 14.08 -17.54
C LEU A 69 -14.74 15.45 -18.13
N VAL A 70 -15.00 16.54 -17.41
CA VAL A 70 -14.69 17.90 -17.85
C VAL A 70 -13.45 18.49 -17.19
N LEU A 71 -12.81 17.76 -16.27
CA LEU A 71 -11.60 18.19 -15.60
C LEU A 71 -10.39 18.16 -16.53
N SER A 72 -9.42 19.02 -16.25
CA SER A 72 -8.08 18.91 -16.84
C SER A 72 -7.39 17.61 -16.38
N THR A 73 -6.39 17.16 -17.14
CA THR A 73 -5.62 15.95 -16.79
C THR A 73 -5.04 16.03 -15.38
N THR A 74 -4.54 17.20 -14.97
CA THR A 74 -3.95 17.40 -13.62
C THR A 74 -5.01 17.28 -12.52
N GLU A 75 -6.16 17.92 -12.69
CA GLU A 75 -7.26 17.87 -11.72
C GLU A 75 -7.84 16.44 -11.62
N LEU A 76 -8.01 15.77 -12.77
CA LEU A 76 -8.47 14.38 -12.80
C LEU A 76 -7.48 13.46 -12.09
N ALA A 77 -6.17 13.64 -12.31
CA ALA A 77 -5.14 12.88 -11.60
C ALA A 77 -5.24 13.07 -10.08
N GLN A 78 -5.43 14.30 -9.60
CA GLN A 78 -5.63 14.58 -8.17
C GLN A 78 -6.85 13.84 -7.60
N ARG A 79 -7.98 13.83 -8.35
CA ARG A 79 -9.19 13.10 -7.93
C ARG A 79 -8.97 11.59 -7.87
N ILE A 80 -8.27 11.03 -8.86
CA ILE A 80 -7.90 9.60 -8.87
C ILE A 80 -6.97 9.28 -7.70
N HIS A 81 -6.00 10.14 -7.38
CA HIS A 81 -5.13 9.98 -6.21
C HIS A 81 -5.93 9.94 -4.90
N ALA A 82 -6.87 10.88 -4.71
CA ALA A 82 -7.73 10.88 -3.53
C ALA A 82 -8.59 9.61 -3.43
N GLN A 83 -9.16 9.14 -4.55
CA GLN A 83 -9.92 7.90 -4.58
C GLN A 83 -9.05 6.67 -4.27
N ARG A 84 -7.80 6.65 -4.75
CA ARG A 84 -6.84 5.58 -4.43
C ARG A 84 -6.55 5.53 -2.93
N LEU A 85 -6.32 6.68 -2.29
CA LEU A 85 -6.11 6.73 -0.84
C LEU A 85 -7.30 6.17 -0.07
N LYS A 86 -8.52 6.56 -0.46
CA LYS A 86 -9.74 6.01 0.13
C LYS A 86 -9.84 4.48 -0.03
N ALA A 87 -9.49 3.96 -1.21
CA ALA A 87 -9.48 2.51 -1.45
C ALA A 87 -8.44 1.79 -0.56
N TYR A 88 -7.28 2.41 -0.27
CA TYR A 88 -6.31 1.87 0.69
C TYR A 88 -6.86 1.83 2.12
N GLU A 89 -7.57 2.86 2.56
CA GLU A 89 -8.22 2.87 3.89
C GLU A 89 -9.28 1.77 4.01
N GLU A 90 -10.13 1.63 2.97
CA GLU A 90 -11.16 0.58 2.91
C GLU A 90 -10.52 -0.83 2.93
N LEU A 91 -9.43 -1.03 2.19
CA LEU A 91 -8.66 -2.27 2.18
C LEU A 91 -8.09 -2.57 3.57
N HIS A 92 -7.52 -1.56 4.24
CA HIS A 92 -7.00 -1.72 5.59
C HIS A 92 -8.10 -2.10 6.60
N ALA A 93 -9.24 -1.40 6.56
CA ALA A 93 -10.38 -1.70 7.42
C ALA A 93 -10.90 -3.13 7.19
N LEU A 94 -10.97 -3.56 5.93
CA LEU A 94 -11.38 -4.92 5.56
C LEU A 94 -10.39 -5.97 6.06
N ARG A 95 -9.09 -5.74 5.90
CA ARG A 95 -8.03 -6.62 6.43
C ARG A 95 -8.10 -6.75 7.95
N LYS A 96 -8.31 -5.64 8.67
CA LYS A 96 -8.52 -5.65 10.13
C LYS A 96 -9.74 -6.49 10.53
N THR A 97 -10.80 -6.43 9.74
CA THR A 97 -12.02 -7.22 9.97
C THR A 97 -11.77 -8.70 9.73
N LEU A 98 -11.10 -9.05 8.62
CA LEU A 98 -10.72 -10.44 8.32
C LEU A 98 -9.87 -11.05 9.43
N ARG A 99 -8.86 -10.34 9.93
CA ARG A 99 -8.04 -10.82 11.05
C ARG A 99 -8.87 -11.12 12.28
N ARG A 100 -9.79 -10.20 12.66
CA ARG A 100 -10.68 -10.48 13.82
C ARG A 100 -11.52 -11.71 13.61
N MET A 101 -11.99 -11.96 12.38
CA MET A 101 -12.71 -13.19 12.04
C MET A 101 -11.81 -14.42 12.16
N GLU A 102 -10.58 -14.34 11.67
CA GLU A 102 -9.59 -15.42 11.79
C GLU A 102 -9.24 -15.72 13.24
N ASP A 103 -9.01 -14.69 14.07
CA ASP A 103 -8.76 -14.83 15.50
C ASP A 103 -9.95 -15.50 16.23
N GLU A 104 -11.16 -15.14 15.89
CA GLU A 104 -12.37 -15.77 16.46
C GLU A 104 -12.52 -17.23 16.02
N ILE A 105 -12.24 -17.55 14.74
CA ILE A 105 -12.25 -18.93 14.24
C ILE A 105 -11.20 -19.76 14.98
N ILE A 106 -9.96 -19.22 15.13
CA ILE A 106 -8.86 -19.88 15.87
C ILE A 106 -9.27 -20.15 17.31
N LYS A 107 -9.91 -19.19 18.01
CA LYS A 107 -10.40 -19.39 19.37
C LYS A 107 -11.51 -20.46 19.43
N MET A 108 -12.41 -20.49 18.46
CA MET A 108 -13.48 -21.50 18.40
C MET A 108 -12.94 -22.90 18.08
N GLU A 109 -11.92 -23.01 17.26
CA GLU A 109 -11.31 -24.28 16.86
C GLU A 109 -10.24 -24.79 17.83
N GLY A 110 -9.86 -24.00 18.84
CA GLY A 110 -8.85 -24.36 19.83
C GLY A 110 -7.42 -24.53 19.26
N LYS A 111 -7.14 -24.00 18.09
CA LYS A 111 -5.85 -24.06 17.42
C LYS A 111 -5.20 -22.69 17.34
N SER A 112 -4.03 -22.56 17.95
CA SER A 112 -3.16 -21.37 17.81
C SER A 112 -2.23 -21.56 16.61
N MET A 113 -2.69 -21.22 15.39
CA MET A 113 -1.88 -21.37 14.16
C MET A 113 -0.92 -20.21 13.90
N VAL A 114 -1.15 -19.02 14.46
CA VAL A 114 -0.28 -17.85 14.23
C VAL A 114 1.05 -17.98 14.99
N GLN A 115 1.06 -18.61 16.17
CA GLN A 115 2.28 -18.84 16.94
C GLN A 115 3.24 -19.84 16.27
N ASP A 116 2.75 -20.74 15.42
CA ASP A 116 3.61 -21.72 14.74
C ASP A 116 4.31 -21.15 13.49
N LYS A 117 3.75 -20.09 12.86
CA LYS A 117 4.33 -19.48 11.64
C LYS A 117 5.43 -18.47 11.95
N TYR A 118 5.30 -17.72 13.04
CA TYR A 118 6.26 -16.65 13.41
C TYR A 118 6.93 -16.96 14.73
N LYS A 119 8.18 -17.42 14.68
CA LYS A 119 8.99 -17.60 15.87
C LYS A 119 9.59 -16.29 16.31
N VAL A 120 9.09 -15.71 17.42
CA VAL A 120 9.69 -14.52 18.01
C VAL A 120 10.89 -14.92 18.85
N ILE A 121 12.01 -14.24 18.62
CA ILE A 121 13.26 -14.44 19.34
C ILE A 121 13.75 -13.12 19.94
N LEU A 122 14.46 -13.21 21.06
CA LEU A 122 15.27 -12.11 21.54
C LEU A 122 16.63 -12.17 20.86
N MET A 123 17.03 -11.08 20.22
CA MET A 123 18.32 -10.97 19.58
C MET A 123 19.00 -9.64 19.89
N ASN A 124 20.31 -9.67 20.07
CA ASN A 124 21.11 -8.46 20.10
C ASN A 124 21.47 -8.04 18.67
N THR A 125 21.05 -6.85 18.27
CA THR A 125 21.56 -6.23 17.04
C THR A 125 22.93 -5.61 17.36
N PRO A 126 23.95 -5.78 16.48
CA PRO A 126 25.23 -5.14 16.68
C PRO A 126 25.11 -3.61 16.51
N ALA A 127 26.09 -2.88 17.06
CA ALA A 127 26.24 -1.47 16.71
C ALA A 127 26.46 -1.33 15.19
N GLN A 128 25.83 -0.35 14.59
CA GLN A 128 25.88 -0.15 13.13
C GLN A 128 25.95 1.34 12.78
N LYS A 129 26.75 1.66 11.77
CA LYS A 129 26.76 2.99 11.15
C LYS A 129 25.67 3.05 10.10
N VAL A 130 24.81 4.06 10.18
CA VAL A 130 23.70 4.25 9.25
C VAL A 130 23.69 5.65 8.67
N PHE A 131 23.30 5.76 7.42
CA PHE A 131 22.82 6.98 6.80
C PHE A 131 21.30 6.87 6.66
N GLY A 132 20.56 7.93 6.96
CA GLY A 132 19.09 7.89 6.96
C GLY A 132 18.45 9.19 6.52
N ILE A 133 17.27 9.07 5.93
CA ILE A 133 16.43 10.20 5.51
C ILE A 133 15.07 10.06 6.20
N ARG A 134 14.70 11.08 7.01
CA ARG A 134 13.39 11.14 7.66
C ARG A 134 12.44 12.02 6.85
N ARG A 135 11.22 11.52 6.63
CA ARG A 135 10.15 12.23 5.91
C ARG A 135 8.79 11.93 6.55
N LYS A 136 7.88 12.86 6.32
CA LYS A 136 6.44 12.60 6.49
C LYS A 136 5.85 12.33 5.13
N ILE A 137 5.44 11.08 4.89
CA ILE A 137 5.03 10.56 3.58
C ILE A 137 3.81 9.66 3.69
N SER A 138 3.16 9.44 2.57
CA SER A 138 2.18 8.36 2.43
C SER A 138 2.84 7.01 2.14
N VAL A 139 2.13 5.92 2.37
CA VAL A 139 2.60 4.56 2.02
C VAL A 139 3.04 4.45 0.56
N ALA A 140 2.39 5.16 -0.35
CA ALA A 140 2.72 5.11 -1.78
C ALA A 140 4.10 5.70 -2.11
N GLU A 141 4.66 6.54 -1.23
CA GLU A 141 5.93 7.24 -1.44
C GLU A 141 7.12 6.53 -0.77
N ILE A 142 6.89 5.37 -0.12
CA ILE A 142 7.97 4.61 0.54
C ILE A 142 9.05 4.19 -0.49
N HIS A 143 8.63 3.72 -1.67
CA HIS A 143 9.56 3.32 -2.72
C HIS A 143 10.45 4.49 -3.17
N ASP A 144 9.86 5.66 -3.40
CA ASP A 144 10.57 6.87 -3.80
C ASP A 144 11.55 7.33 -2.71
N LEU A 145 11.18 7.21 -1.43
CA LEU A 145 12.04 7.52 -0.30
C LEU A 145 13.28 6.60 -0.26
N PHE A 146 13.12 5.31 -0.54
CA PHE A 146 14.27 4.40 -0.62
C PHE A 146 15.15 4.66 -1.84
N GLN A 147 14.59 5.05 -2.97
CA GLN A 147 15.37 5.48 -4.12
C GLN A 147 16.20 6.75 -3.80
N GLU A 148 15.54 7.77 -3.20
CA GLU A 148 16.23 8.98 -2.71
C GLU A 148 17.40 8.60 -1.77
N LEU A 149 17.14 7.72 -0.80
CA LEU A 149 18.14 7.26 0.16
C LEU A 149 19.38 6.65 -0.52
N LEU A 150 19.16 5.76 -1.48
CA LEU A 150 20.27 5.08 -2.17
C LEU A 150 21.05 6.03 -3.07
N GLU A 151 20.38 6.95 -3.77
CA GLU A 151 21.03 7.99 -4.58
C GLU A 151 21.89 8.92 -3.71
N GLU A 152 21.34 9.40 -2.60
CA GLU A 152 22.03 10.31 -1.67
C GLU A 152 23.21 9.62 -0.97
N THR A 153 23.10 8.30 -0.69
CA THR A 153 24.19 7.48 -0.17
C THR A 153 25.36 7.46 -1.20
N GLY A 154 25.05 7.25 -2.47
CA GLY A 154 26.05 7.25 -3.54
C GLY A 154 26.71 8.62 -3.76
N LYS A 155 25.93 9.71 -3.76
CA LYS A 155 26.44 11.10 -3.90
C LYS A 155 27.41 11.48 -2.79
N ARG A 156 27.25 10.93 -1.58
CA ARG A 156 28.15 11.15 -0.44
C ARG A 156 29.37 10.23 -0.43
N GLY A 157 29.52 9.37 -1.42
CA GLY A 157 30.62 8.40 -1.49
C GLY A 157 30.56 7.32 -0.39
N LEU A 158 29.41 7.14 0.23
CA LEU A 158 29.17 6.08 1.20
C LEU A 158 28.93 4.74 0.50
N VAL A 159 29.43 3.65 1.09
CA VAL A 159 29.26 2.30 0.55
C VAL A 159 28.24 1.57 1.40
N ARG A 160 27.22 0.99 0.76
CA ARG A 160 26.23 0.14 1.42
C ARG A 160 26.93 -1.07 2.05
N ALA A 161 26.70 -1.30 3.33
CA ALA A 161 27.30 -2.37 4.12
C ALA A 161 26.26 -3.40 4.64
N GLY A 162 24.97 -3.18 4.36
CA GLY A 162 23.93 -4.09 4.83
C GLY A 162 22.55 -3.77 4.26
N ALA A 163 21.53 -4.31 4.89
CA ALA A 163 20.14 -4.15 4.51
C ALA A 163 19.63 -2.71 4.70
N THR A 164 18.67 -2.32 3.90
CA THR A 164 17.86 -1.12 4.15
C THR A 164 16.82 -1.42 5.23
N GLN A 165 16.41 -0.38 5.96
CA GLN A 165 15.39 -0.50 6.99
C GLN A 165 14.52 0.75 7.07
N LEU A 166 13.27 0.57 7.50
CA LEU A 166 12.30 1.63 7.74
C LEU A 166 11.96 1.67 9.22
N LEU A 167 12.01 2.84 9.82
CA LEU A 167 11.64 3.10 11.20
C LEU A 167 10.36 3.93 11.22
N TYR A 168 9.39 3.52 12.04
CA TYR A 168 8.15 4.25 12.26
C TYR A 168 8.28 5.10 13.53
N LEU A 169 8.35 6.42 13.35
CA LEU A 169 8.70 7.39 14.43
C LEU A 169 7.47 8.14 14.95
N GLY A 170 6.34 8.10 14.26
CA GLY A 170 5.11 8.79 14.63
C GLY A 170 4.43 8.16 15.85
N GLU A 171 3.76 8.99 16.68
CA GLU A 171 2.93 8.51 17.79
C GLU A 171 1.64 7.87 17.29
N GLU A 172 1.13 8.33 16.15
CA GLU A 172 -0.05 7.79 15.49
C GLU A 172 0.30 7.29 14.08
N PHE A 173 -0.27 6.15 13.69
CA PHE A 173 -0.09 5.59 12.37
C PHE A 173 -1.19 6.07 11.43
N SER A 174 -0.80 6.72 10.32
CA SER A 174 -1.69 7.12 9.24
C SER A 174 -1.06 6.78 7.91
N TYR A 175 -1.78 6.08 7.03
CA TYR A 175 -1.29 5.75 5.68
C TYR A 175 -1.01 6.97 4.80
N GLU A 176 -1.63 8.11 5.10
CA GLU A 176 -1.48 9.35 4.33
C GLU A 176 -0.32 10.23 4.82
N ASN A 177 0.09 10.09 6.11
CA ASN A 177 1.06 10.97 6.73
C ASN A 177 1.86 10.22 7.80
N MET A 178 2.68 9.28 7.38
CA MET A 178 3.58 8.52 8.24
C MET A 178 4.85 9.30 8.49
N ASP A 179 5.25 9.45 9.75
CA ASP A 179 6.57 9.96 10.12
C ASP A 179 7.55 8.78 10.16
N VAL A 180 8.33 8.63 9.11
CA VAL A 180 9.22 7.50 8.93
C VAL A 180 10.64 7.95 8.64
N GLU A 181 11.59 7.08 8.95
CA GLU A 181 12.98 7.23 8.56
C GLU A 181 13.43 5.99 7.80
N ALA A 182 13.76 6.16 6.52
CA ALA A 182 14.46 5.16 5.74
C ALA A 182 15.95 5.24 6.06
N GLN A 183 16.56 4.09 6.35
CA GLN A 183 17.97 3.98 6.71
C GLN A 183 18.66 2.90 5.87
N VAL A 184 19.95 3.10 5.63
CA VAL A 184 20.83 2.07 5.07
C VAL A 184 22.08 1.95 5.93
N GLN A 185 22.49 0.72 6.21
CA GLN A 185 23.78 0.46 6.85
C GLN A 185 24.91 0.79 5.87
N VAL A 186 25.89 1.59 6.32
CA VAL A 186 26.97 2.08 5.48
C VAL A 186 28.34 1.83 6.11
N SER A 187 29.35 1.73 5.25
CA SER A 187 30.76 1.88 5.60
C SER A 187 31.26 3.21 5.06
N GLY A 188 32.17 3.86 5.81
CA GLY A 188 32.71 5.18 5.50
C GLY A 188 32.40 6.19 6.59
N GLU A 189 33.01 7.38 6.45
CA GLU A 189 32.84 8.49 7.40
C GLU A 189 32.21 9.68 6.68
N HIS A 190 31.14 10.19 7.22
CA HIS A 190 30.46 11.38 6.74
C HIS A 190 29.74 12.05 7.93
N PRO A 191 29.64 13.40 8.01
CA PRO A 191 28.99 14.08 9.13
C PRO A 191 27.55 13.67 9.41
N GLU A 192 26.83 13.18 8.40
CA GLU A 192 25.45 12.72 8.51
C GLU A 192 25.32 11.22 8.81
N VAL A 193 26.43 10.49 8.89
CA VAL A 193 26.43 9.08 9.33
C VAL A 193 26.30 9.04 10.85
N ARG A 194 25.35 8.26 11.34
CA ARG A 194 25.10 8.07 12.77
C ARG A 194 25.47 6.66 13.17
N GLU A 195 25.99 6.50 14.36
CA GLU A 195 26.18 5.21 14.99
C GLU A 195 24.95 4.86 15.84
N ILE A 196 24.28 3.77 15.50
CA ILE A 196 23.22 3.18 16.31
C ILE A 196 23.89 2.15 17.22
N PRO A 197 23.74 2.28 18.56
CA PRO A 197 24.35 1.31 19.48
C PRO A 197 23.74 -0.07 19.34
N ALA A 198 24.46 -1.06 19.83
CA ALA A 198 23.90 -2.42 19.98
C ALA A 198 22.67 -2.36 20.88
N GLN A 199 21.61 -3.07 20.50
CA GLN A 199 20.33 -3.06 21.22
C GLN A 199 19.70 -4.45 21.22
N LEU A 200 18.99 -4.76 22.32
CA LEU A 200 18.18 -5.96 22.40
C LEU A 200 16.85 -5.74 21.68
N CYS A 201 16.46 -6.66 20.82
CA CYS A 201 15.20 -6.61 20.11
C CYS A 201 14.41 -7.91 20.27
N ALA A 202 13.09 -7.80 20.45
CA ALA A 202 12.17 -8.88 20.12
C ALA A 202 11.97 -8.86 18.60
N ALA A 203 12.27 -9.96 17.93
CA ALA A 203 12.36 -10.00 16.48
C ALA A 203 11.72 -11.25 15.89
N THR A 204 11.15 -11.11 14.71
CA THR A 204 10.72 -12.22 13.85
C THR A 204 10.95 -11.88 12.39
N THR A 205 10.86 -12.88 11.51
CA THR A 205 11.00 -12.67 10.05
C THR A 205 9.69 -13.02 9.37
N HIS A 206 9.20 -12.10 8.56
CA HIS A 206 8.11 -12.31 7.61
C HIS A 206 8.68 -12.77 6.27
N ILE A 207 8.13 -13.86 5.74
CA ILE A 207 8.41 -14.34 4.38
C ILE A 207 7.12 -14.21 3.59
N GLY A 208 7.18 -13.49 2.47
CA GLY A 208 6.06 -13.21 1.58
C GLY A 208 5.81 -11.72 1.34
N PRO A 209 4.71 -11.39 0.67
CA PRO A 209 4.40 -10.02 0.22
C PRO A 209 4.19 -9.07 1.40
N TYR A 210 4.57 -7.79 1.21
CA TYR A 210 4.48 -6.74 2.24
C TYR A 210 3.07 -6.54 2.79
N GLU A 211 2.04 -6.88 2.00
CA GLU A 211 0.64 -6.79 2.42
C GLU A 211 0.32 -7.67 3.63
N SER A 212 1.07 -8.74 3.84
CA SER A 212 0.88 -9.69 4.96
C SER A 212 1.88 -9.50 6.11
N VAL A 213 2.75 -8.49 6.05
CA VAL A 213 3.78 -8.20 7.09
C VAL A 213 3.18 -7.97 8.47
N ASN A 214 1.97 -7.48 8.54
CA ASN A 214 1.25 -7.22 9.79
C ASN A 214 1.08 -8.47 10.67
N ASN A 215 1.05 -9.69 10.09
CA ASN A 215 0.99 -10.93 10.86
C ASN A 215 2.25 -11.13 11.75
N ALA A 216 3.40 -10.61 11.30
CA ALA A 216 4.63 -10.63 12.08
C ALA A 216 4.61 -9.62 13.23
N TYR A 217 3.98 -8.45 13.02
CA TYR A 217 3.72 -7.48 14.10
C TYR A 217 2.81 -8.07 15.17
N ASP A 218 1.71 -8.71 14.78
CA ASP A 218 0.77 -9.35 15.70
C ASP A 218 1.46 -10.44 16.54
N ALA A 219 2.37 -11.21 15.94
CA ALA A 219 3.14 -12.22 16.65
C ALA A 219 4.07 -11.60 17.71
N ILE A 220 4.76 -10.50 17.40
CA ILE A 220 5.61 -9.79 18.38
C ILE A 220 4.75 -9.20 19.50
N CYS A 221 3.62 -8.57 19.17
CA CYS A 221 2.70 -8.01 20.17
C CYS A 221 2.15 -9.10 21.11
N ALA A 222 1.77 -10.26 20.58
CA ALA A 222 1.34 -11.41 21.38
C ALA A 222 2.46 -11.95 22.27
N TRP A 223 3.69 -12.01 21.75
CA TRP A 223 4.87 -12.40 22.51
C TRP A 223 5.15 -11.43 23.66
N LEU A 224 5.11 -10.11 23.41
CA LEU A 224 5.30 -9.08 24.44
C LEU A 224 4.23 -9.17 25.54
N ALA A 225 2.99 -9.47 25.20
CA ALA A 225 1.91 -9.67 26.17
C ALA A 225 2.15 -10.89 27.09
N GLN A 226 2.85 -11.92 26.59
CA GLN A 226 3.22 -13.12 27.36
C GLN A 226 4.54 -12.96 28.15
N ASN A 227 5.35 -11.93 27.83
CA ASN A 227 6.65 -11.67 28.43
C ASN A 227 6.71 -10.24 29.00
N PRO A 228 5.93 -9.94 30.07
CA PRO A 228 5.76 -8.58 30.60
C PRO A 228 7.05 -7.96 31.17
N GLU A 229 8.08 -8.77 31.39
CA GLU A 229 9.41 -8.30 31.82
C GLU A 229 10.16 -7.54 30.70
N TYR A 230 9.68 -7.57 29.47
CA TYR A 230 10.24 -6.82 28.35
C TYR A 230 9.32 -5.66 27.96
N LYS A 231 9.90 -4.47 27.87
CA LYS A 231 9.19 -3.25 27.47
C LYS A 231 9.81 -2.66 26.21
N VAL A 232 8.97 -2.30 25.27
CA VAL A 232 9.39 -1.60 24.04
C VAL A 232 10.02 -0.26 24.43
N CYS A 233 11.22 0.03 23.91
CA CYS A 233 12.00 1.22 24.22
C CYS A 233 12.43 2.05 23.00
N GLY A 234 11.95 1.69 21.81
CA GLY A 234 12.26 2.38 20.56
C GLY A 234 11.22 2.13 19.47
N PRO A 235 11.38 2.77 18.33
CA PRO A 235 10.48 2.59 17.18
C PRO A 235 10.53 1.15 16.64
N ALA A 236 9.43 0.70 16.05
CA ALA A 236 9.42 -0.53 15.26
C ALA A 236 10.30 -0.36 14.02
N ILE A 237 11.05 -1.41 13.70
CA ILE A 237 12.00 -1.44 12.58
C ILE A 237 11.58 -2.55 11.62
N GLU A 238 11.34 -2.20 10.37
CA GLU A 238 11.25 -3.14 9.25
C GLU A 238 12.60 -3.19 8.53
N ARG A 239 13.23 -4.36 8.54
CA ARG A 239 14.51 -4.59 7.88
C ARG A 239 14.31 -5.44 6.64
N TYR A 240 14.60 -4.89 5.47
CA TYR A 240 14.40 -5.56 4.18
C TYR A 240 15.61 -6.43 3.87
N ILE A 241 15.53 -7.71 4.25
CA ILE A 241 16.60 -8.71 4.11
C ILE A 241 16.70 -9.16 2.66
N LYS A 242 15.53 -9.46 2.06
CA LYS A 242 15.36 -9.64 0.63
C LYS A 242 14.25 -8.70 0.16
N ASP A 243 14.62 -7.71 -0.63
CA ASP A 243 13.74 -6.68 -1.20
C ASP A 243 13.32 -7.04 -2.63
N GLU A 244 12.44 -6.22 -3.23
CA GLU A 244 11.92 -6.38 -4.59
C GLU A 244 13.02 -6.39 -5.67
N ASN A 245 14.20 -5.86 -5.39
CA ASN A 245 15.33 -5.87 -6.32
C ASN A 245 16.15 -7.17 -6.24
N SER A 246 15.95 -7.95 -5.19
CA SER A 246 16.72 -9.18 -4.92
C SER A 246 15.96 -10.47 -5.23
N VAL A 247 14.64 -10.40 -5.47
CA VAL A 247 13.78 -11.56 -5.74
C VAL A 247 12.94 -11.35 -7.00
N SER A 248 12.46 -12.44 -7.59
CA SER A 248 11.58 -12.40 -8.77
C SER A 248 10.10 -12.63 -8.39
N ASP A 249 9.84 -13.18 -7.22
CA ASP A 249 8.50 -13.48 -6.71
C ASP A 249 8.30 -12.79 -5.35
N SER A 250 7.16 -12.16 -5.17
CA SER A 250 6.80 -11.52 -3.89
C SER A 250 6.73 -12.49 -2.71
N ASP A 251 6.50 -13.77 -2.98
CA ASP A 251 6.48 -14.83 -1.96
C ASP A 251 7.89 -15.13 -1.40
N GLU A 252 8.96 -14.68 -2.06
CA GLU A 252 10.36 -14.84 -1.62
C GLU A 252 10.89 -13.63 -0.85
N LEU A 253 10.12 -12.55 -0.71
CA LEU A 253 10.50 -11.39 0.09
C LEU A 253 10.75 -11.79 1.55
N GLU A 254 11.80 -11.24 2.16
CA GLU A 254 12.10 -11.45 3.56
C GLU A 254 12.22 -10.11 4.29
N THR A 255 11.32 -9.88 5.25
CA THR A 255 11.29 -8.66 6.08
C THR A 255 11.45 -9.04 7.54
N GLY A 256 12.54 -8.60 8.15
CA GLY A 256 12.74 -8.70 9.59
C GLY A 256 11.95 -7.62 10.31
N ILE A 257 11.11 -7.99 11.27
CA ILE A 257 10.39 -7.07 12.15
C ILE A 257 11.09 -7.11 13.51
N LEU A 258 11.57 -5.93 13.98
CA LEU A 258 12.33 -5.79 15.20
C LEU A 258 11.72 -4.71 16.08
N PHE A 259 11.46 -5.06 17.33
CA PHE A 259 11.02 -4.12 18.36
C PHE A 259 12.15 -3.99 19.40
N PRO A 260 12.83 -2.83 19.48
CA PRO A 260 13.80 -2.58 20.54
C PRO A 260 13.14 -2.73 21.91
N VAL A 261 13.74 -3.54 22.79
CA VAL A 261 13.19 -3.83 24.12
C VAL A 261 14.24 -3.70 25.21
N VAL A 262 13.78 -3.36 26.39
CA VAL A 262 14.59 -3.43 27.64
C VAL A 262 13.93 -4.42 28.60
N ARG A 263 14.76 -5.10 29.37
CA ARG A 263 14.26 -5.95 30.46
C ARG A 263 14.08 -5.05 31.70
N GLN A 264 12.90 -5.09 32.28
CA GLN A 264 12.59 -4.38 33.53
C GLN A 264 13.02 -5.17 34.76
#